data_662adc9e4479ebb4a2a4e74088413cd8
#
_entry.id   662adc9e4479ebb4a2a4e74088413cd8
#
_cell.length_a   1.000
_cell.length_b   1.000
_cell.length_c   1.000
_cell.angle_alpha   90.00
_cell.angle_beta   90.00
_cell.angle_gamma   90.00
#
_symmetry.space_group_name_H-M   'P 1'
#
loop_
_entity.id
_entity.type
_entity.pdbx_description
1 polymer ?
#
loop_
_entity_poly.entity_id
_entity_poly.type
_entity_poly.pdbx_seq_one_letter_code
_entity_poly.pdbx_strand_id
1 'polypeptide(L)'
;HYNAAFVFYNNPPMYEKCILFEMPFNIYIGNLGVSLFLIISGCSLMYVYNEKCEIFSFYKKRFLSIFPMFWLAYLSIFLLKFYLEKGVDQTIPKWKIIYSILGMDGYLSEYGVNFYILGEWFLGFIIIFYIIFPFLRYVLDKFEKLTLIIICLVYIITLLTYNLQLDVSKCILIRLPELVFGMCFIKNEMKVSKLLFIGALLVLIVNAYFKPNFYASIQTTYIGIAAFISLVYLSKFFECNFMYNLCKQVSKYSYAIFLVHHVIITYIQSGFDLMEISDFENILLFVGCNFVIMVFAIYLNKSDQFVKNKLGYICKTNN
;
A
#
# COMPACT_ATOMS: atom_id res chain seq x y z
N HIS A 1 8.66 4.13 -5.45
CA HIS A 1 8.49 5.58 -5.68
C HIS A 1 9.78 6.28 -6.09
N TYR A 2 10.95 5.90 -5.56
CA TYR A 2 12.22 6.53 -5.96
C TYR A 2 12.46 6.47 -7.47
N ASN A 3 12.25 5.30 -8.07
CA ASN A 3 12.41 5.09 -9.51
C ASN A 3 11.35 5.83 -10.35
N ALA A 4 10.23 6.24 -9.76
CA ALA A 4 9.13 6.86 -10.51
C ALA A 4 9.56 8.13 -11.25
N ALA A 5 10.49 8.91 -10.67
CA ALA A 5 11.03 10.11 -11.30
C ALA A 5 11.75 9.81 -12.61
N PHE A 6 12.43 8.66 -12.71
CA PHE A 6 13.16 8.26 -13.91
C PHE A 6 12.25 7.63 -14.97
N VAL A 7 11.16 6.96 -14.57
CA VAL A 7 10.33 6.16 -15.47
C VAL A 7 9.08 6.90 -15.92
N PHE A 8 8.38 7.60 -15.01
CA PHE A 8 7.07 8.20 -15.31
C PHE A 8 7.12 9.70 -15.60
N TYR A 9 8.12 10.40 -15.06
CA TYR A 9 8.21 11.86 -15.22
C TYR A 9 9.24 12.30 -16.26
N ASN A 10 10.02 11.36 -16.81
CA ASN A 10 10.96 11.60 -17.92
C ASN A 10 10.45 11.02 -19.23
N ASN A 11 10.73 11.73 -20.33
CA ASN A 11 10.44 11.28 -21.67
C ASN A 11 11.66 11.49 -22.59
N PRO A 12 12.36 10.46 -23.03
CA PRO A 12 12.08 9.03 -22.81
C PRO A 12 12.36 8.55 -21.37
N PRO A 13 11.73 7.43 -20.92
CA PRO A 13 12.01 6.84 -19.62
C PRO A 13 13.48 6.39 -19.50
N MET A 14 14.09 6.64 -18.33
CA MET A 14 15.49 6.35 -18.04
C MET A 14 15.64 5.09 -17.16
N TYR A 15 15.32 3.93 -17.70
CA TYR A 15 15.36 2.67 -16.96
C TYR A 15 16.76 2.31 -16.42
N GLU A 16 17.83 2.75 -17.09
CA GLU A 16 19.22 2.56 -16.68
C GLU A 16 19.57 3.28 -15.38
N LYS A 17 18.84 4.34 -15.03
CA LYS A 17 19.01 5.08 -13.77
C LYS A 17 18.25 4.44 -12.59
N CYS A 18 17.42 3.43 -12.83
CA CYS A 18 16.65 2.79 -11.76
C CYS A 18 17.56 1.99 -10.82
N ILE A 19 17.47 2.27 -9.52
CA ILE A 19 18.24 1.55 -8.48
C ILE A 19 17.72 0.13 -8.29
N LEU A 20 16.40 -0.07 -8.39
CA LEU A 20 15.75 -1.37 -8.24
C LEU A 20 15.19 -1.83 -9.58
N PHE A 21 15.13 -3.17 -9.74
CA PHE A 21 14.53 -3.76 -10.93
C PHE A 21 13.04 -3.38 -11.04
N GLU A 22 12.71 -2.60 -12.09
CA GLU A 22 11.41 -1.91 -12.21
C GLU A 22 10.27 -2.85 -12.55
N MET A 23 10.53 -3.89 -13.36
CA MET A 23 9.51 -4.78 -13.90
C MET A 23 9.77 -6.26 -13.51
N PRO A 24 9.84 -6.60 -12.20
CA PRO A 24 9.98 -7.99 -11.81
C PRO A 24 8.75 -8.79 -12.27
N PHE A 25 9.02 -9.96 -12.85
CA PHE A 25 7.95 -10.85 -13.35
C PHE A 25 7.00 -10.18 -14.35
N ASN A 26 7.49 -9.24 -15.16
CA ASN A 26 6.73 -8.49 -16.16
C ASN A 26 5.57 -7.65 -15.59
N ILE A 27 5.65 -7.24 -14.35
CA ILE A 27 4.74 -6.26 -13.74
C ILE A 27 5.54 -5.17 -13.01
N TYR A 28 4.97 -3.96 -12.93
CA TYR A 28 5.59 -2.88 -12.19
C TYR A 28 5.76 -3.25 -10.70
N ILE A 29 6.97 -3.05 -10.16
CA ILE A 29 7.32 -3.44 -8.78
C ILE A 29 6.40 -2.78 -7.73
N GLY A 30 5.96 -1.56 -7.97
CA GLY A 30 4.98 -0.88 -7.13
C GLY A 30 3.64 -1.62 -7.07
N ASN A 31 3.15 -2.11 -8.21
CA ASN A 31 1.92 -2.90 -8.27
C ASN A 31 2.07 -4.24 -7.56
N LEU A 32 3.23 -4.89 -7.66
CA LEU A 32 3.55 -6.10 -6.89
C LEU A 32 3.50 -5.81 -5.38
N GLY A 33 4.13 -4.72 -4.95
CA GLY A 33 4.12 -4.30 -3.55
C GLY A 33 2.71 -4.05 -3.04
N VAL A 34 1.88 -3.32 -3.79
CA VAL A 34 0.47 -3.08 -3.45
C VAL A 34 -0.31 -4.39 -3.36
N SER A 35 -0.14 -5.32 -4.33
CA SER A 35 -0.79 -6.62 -4.30
C SER A 35 -0.47 -7.41 -3.03
N LEU A 36 0.82 -7.48 -2.66
CA LEU A 36 1.24 -8.12 -1.41
C LEU A 36 0.63 -7.43 -0.18
N PHE A 37 0.59 -6.10 -0.15
CA PHE A 37 -0.05 -5.34 0.93
C PHE A 37 -1.55 -5.66 1.06
N LEU A 38 -2.26 -5.79 -0.05
CA LEU A 38 -3.69 -6.13 -0.05
C LEU A 38 -3.92 -7.54 0.49
N ILE A 39 -3.17 -8.53 0.01
CA ILE A 39 -3.26 -9.91 0.49
C ILE A 39 -2.96 -9.98 2.00
N ILE A 40 -1.87 -9.33 2.46
CA ILE A 40 -1.49 -9.30 3.88
C ILE A 40 -2.55 -8.57 4.70
N SER A 41 -3.18 -7.52 4.17
CA SER A 41 -4.27 -6.81 4.86
C SER A 41 -5.49 -7.71 5.05
N GLY A 42 -5.87 -8.45 4.01
CA GLY A 42 -6.92 -9.48 4.12
C GLY A 42 -6.58 -10.55 5.14
N CYS A 43 -5.35 -11.09 5.11
CA CYS A 43 -4.85 -12.05 6.09
C CYS A 43 -4.90 -11.51 7.52
N SER A 44 -4.37 -10.33 7.74
CA SER A 44 -4.24 -9.73 9.08
C SER A 44 -5.60 -9.44 9.71
N LEU A 45 -6.53 -8.91 8.93
CA LEU A 45 -7.88 -8.64 9.42
C LEU A 45 -8.63 -9.94 9.72
N MET A 46 -8.54 -10.93 8.84
CA MET A 46 -9.19 -12.21 9.06
C MET A 46 -8.58 -12.94 10.25
N TYR A 47 -7.27 -12.90 10.44
CA TYR A 47 -6.60 -13.48 11.61
C TYR A 47 -7.14 -12.93 12.93
N VAL A 48 -7.39 -11.61 13.01
CA VAL A 48 -7.86 -10.97 14.25
C VAL A 48 -9.37 -11.12 14.44
N TYR A 49 -10.14 -11.17 13.35
CA TYR A 49 -11.61 -11.05 13.39
C TYR A 49 -12.33 -12.29 12.84
N ASN A 50 -11.65 -13.44 12.68
CA ASN A 50 -12.26 -14.65 12.14
C ASN A 50 -13.46 -15.13 12.97
N GLU A 51 -13.31 -15.22 14.30
CA GLU A 51 -14.38 -15.72 15.18
C GLU A 51 -15.45 -14.66 15.45
N LYS A 52 -15.04 -13.45 15.82
CA LYS A 52 -15.96 -12.36 16.20
C LYS A 52 -15.48 -11.01 15.69
N CYS A 53 -16.39 -10.27 15.05
CA CYS A 53 -16.16 -8.89 14.64
C CYS A 53 -17.26 -7.99 15.23
N GLU A 54 -16.94 -7.29 16.31
CA GLU A 54 -17.80 -6.25 16.87
C GLU A 54 -17.62 -4.97 16.06
N ILE A 55 -18.62 -4.60 15.29
CA ILE A 55 -18.56 -3.54 14.28
C ILE A 55 -18.07 -2.21 14.86
N PHE A 56 -18.61 -1.77 15.97
CA PHE A 56 -18.22 -0.50 16.58
C PHE A 56 -16.76 -0.52 17.09
N SER A 57 -16.38 -1.61 17.78
CA SER A 57 -15.01 -1.80 18.26
C SER A 57 -14.01 -1.90 17.09
N PHE A 58 -14.40 -2.57 16.00
CA PHE A 58 -13.61 -2.66 14.79
C PHE A 58 -13.33 -1.28 14.19
N TYR A 59 -14.38 -0.49 13.91
CA TYR A 59 -14.19 0.84 13.31
C TYR A 59 -13.42 1.79 14.22
N LYS A 60 -13.69 1.78 15.52
CA LYS A 60 -12.93 2.56 16.50
C LYS A 60 -11.42 2.22 16.46
N LYS A 61 -11.09 0.91 16.45
CA LYS A 61 -9.68 0.47 16.37
C LYS A 61 -9.02 0.88 15.05
N ARG A 62 -9.71 0.76 13.91
CA ARG A 62 -9.19 1.16 12.59
C ARG A 62 -8.98 2.66 12.52
N PHE A 63 -9.96 3.44 12.97
CA PHE A 63 -9.86 4.89 13.05
C PHE A 63 -8.63 5.34 13.85
N LEU A 64 -8.48 4.84 15.06
CA LEU A 64 -7.34 5.18 15.93
C LEU A 64 -5.99 4.68 15.41
N SER A 65 -6.00 3.64 14.60
CA SER A 65 -4.78 3.12 13.95
C SER A 65 -4.28 4.02 12.82
N ILE A 66 -5.19 4.66 12.08
CA ILE A 66 -4.87 5.40 10.86
C ILE A 66 -4.82 6.92 11.11
N PHE A 67 -5.93 7.48 11.55
CA PHE A 67 -6.16 8.93 11.47
C PHE A 67 -5.26 9.78 12.36
N PRO A 68 -4.95 9.43 13.61
CA PRO A 68 -4.11 10.30 14.44
C PRO A 68 -2.73 10.52 13.82
N MET A 69 -2.06 9.44 13.37
CA MET A 69 -0.76 9.55 12.73
C MET A 69 -0.84 10.26 11.37
N PHE A 70 -1.88 9.97 10.59
CA PHE A 70 -2.11 10.65 9.31
C PHE A 70 -2.28 12.15 9.49
N TRP A 71 -3.12 12.61 10.41
CA TRP A 71 -3.33 14.03 10.65
C TRP A 71 -2.09 14.75 11.19
N LEU A 72 -1.31 14.09 12.04
CA LEU A 72 -0.02 14.63 12.49
C LEU A 72 0.95 14.81 11.32
N ALA A 73 1.07 13.80 10.47
CA ALA A 73 1.92 13.86 9.28
C ALA A 73 1.43 14.94 8.31
N TYR A 74 0.12 14.97 8.03
CA TYR A 74 -0.51 15.94 7.13
C TYR A 74 -0.26 17.37 7.61
N LEU A 75 -0.54 17.65 8.89
CA LEU A 75 -0.33 18.98 9.47
C LEU A 75 1.14 19.40 9.40
N SER A 76 2.07 18.50 9.69
CA SER A 76 3.51 18.78 9.63
C SER A 76 3.96 19.18 8.22
N ILE A 77 3.55 18.40 7.22
CA ILE A 77 3.89 18.69 5.81
C ILE A 77 3.14 19.94 5.30
N PHE A 78 1.88 20.11 5.68
CA PHE A 78 1.11 21.31 5.32
C PHE A 78 1.77 22.58 5.83
N LEU A 79 2.17 22.61 7.09
CA LEU A 79 2.85 23.78 7.67
C LEU A 79 4.20 24.05 7.00
N LEU A 80 4.96 22.99 6.67
CA LEU A 80 6.22 23.12 5.95
C LEU A 80 5.99 23.74 4.55
N LYS A 81 5.05 23.17 3.78
CA LYS A 81 4.71 23.71 2.44
C LYS A 81 4.17 25.13 2.51
N PHE A 82 3.26 25.41 3.44
CA PHE A 82 2.73 26.76 3.66
C PHE A 82 3.83 27.79 3.92
N TYR A 83 4.83 27.42 4.72
CA TYR A 83 5.98 28.30 4.98
C TYR A 83 6.87 28.49 3.75
N LEU A 84 7.18 27.42 3.01
CA LEU A 84 8.07 27.46 1.84
C LEU A 84 7.42 28.15 0.64
N GLU A 85 6.15 27.87 0.38
CA GLU A 85 5.40 28.40 -0.77
C GLU A 85 4.73 29.75 -0.45
N LYS A 86 4.89 30.26 0.78
CA LYS A 86 4.32 31.55 1.25
C LYS A 86 2.79 31.62 1.15
N GLY A 87 2.12 30.50 1.22
CA GLY A 87 0.66 30.45 1.17
C GLY A 87 0.09 29.09 0.78
N VAL A 88 -1.19 29.09 0.47
CA VAL A 88 -1.93 27.93 -0.05
C VAL A 88 -2.37 28.23 -1.46
N ASP A 89 -2.46 27.22 -2.30
CA ASP A 89 -3.00 27.36 -3.65
C ASP A 89 -4.47 27.84 -3.59
N GLN A 90 -4.70 29.06 -4.10
CA GLN A 90 -6.01 29.71 -4.09
C GLN A 90 -6.96 29.14 -5.17
N THR A 91 -6.45 28.35 -6.11
CA THR A 91 -7.28 27.72 -7.16
C THR A 91 -8.09 26.55 -6.63
N ILE A 92 -7.69 25.98 -5.48
CA ILE A 92 -8.35 24.83 -4.88
C ILE A 92 -9.58 25.29 -4.07
N PRO A 93 -10.79 24.79 -4.38
CA PRO A 93 -11.99 25.10 -3.58
C PRO A 93 -11.81 24.70 -2.13
N LYS A 94 -12.02 25.62 -1.19
CA LYS A 94 -11.73 25.43 0.24
C LYS A 94 -12.47 24.23 0.86
N TRP A 95 -13.67 23.93 0.36
CA TRP A 95 -14.45 22.80 0.85
C TRP A 95 -13.78 21.42 0.60
N LYS A 96 -12.87 21.34 -0.38
CA LYS A 96 -12.12 20.10 -0.68
C LYS A 96 -11.17 19.67 0.46
N ILE A 97 -10.96 20.51 1.48
CA ILE A 97 -10.24 20.13 2.70
C ILE A 97 -10.88 18.92 3.41
N ILE A 98 -12.15 18.65 3.15
CA ILE A 98 -12.81 17.47 3.68
C ILE A 98 -12.16 16.17 3.19
N TYR A 99 -11.62 16.15 1.98
CA TYR A 99 -10.90 14.99 1.46
C TYR A 99 -9.62 14.73 2.24
N SER A 100 -8.91 15.81 2.63
CA SER A 100 -7.72 15.73 3.49
C SER A 100 -8.07 15.20 4.88
N ILE A 101 -9.16 15.70 5.48
CA ILE A 101 -9.61 15.24 6.79
C ILE A 101 -9.95 13.75 6.76
N LEU A 102 -10.57 13.29 5.67
CA LEU A 102 -10.98 11.88 5.49
C LEU A 102 -9.87 10.97 4.97
N GLY A 103 -8.67 11.50 4.65
CA GLY A 103 -7.57 10.72 4.07
C GLY A 103 -7.84 10.23 2.63
N MET A 104 -8.71 10.95 1.90
CA MET A 104 -9.16 10.57 0.55
C MET A 104 -8.49 11.37 -0.57
N ASP A 105 -7.64 12.35 -0.26
CA ASP A 105 -7.02 13.24 -1.24
C ASP A 105 -6.32 12.48 -2.38
N GLY A 106 -5.44 11.56 -2.06
CA GLY A 106 -4.68 10.79 -3.05
C GLY A 106 -5.58 9.87 -3.89
N TYR A 107 -6.61 9.27 -3.26
CA TYR A 107 -7.56 8.39 -3.97
C TYR A 107 -8.47 9.15 -4.94
N LEU A 108 -8.86 10.37 -4.57
CA LEU A 108 -9.75 11.21 -5.37
C LEU A 108 -9.00 12.25 -6.23
N SER A 109 -7.66 12.20 -6.30
CA SER A 109 -6.84 13.16 -7.05
C SER A 109 -7.15 13.21 -8.54
N GLU A 110 -7.59 12.11 -9.12
CA GLU A 110 -7.96 12.03 -10.55
C GLU A 110 -9.30 12.72 -10.89
N TYR A 111 -10.13 12.99 -9.86
CA TYR A 111 -11.41 13.73 -10.02
C TYR A 111 -11.26 15.24 -9.90
N GLY A 112 -10.04 15.74 -9.94
CA GLY A 112 -9.70 17.15 -9.98
C GLY A 112 -8.83 17.61 -8.82
N VAL A 113 -8.30 18.83 -8.96
CA VAL A 113 -7.34 19.41 -8.02
C VAL A 113 -7.91 19.46 -6.60
N ASN A 114 -7.13 18.99 -5.63
CA ASN A 114 -7.44 18.99 -4.21
C ASN A 114 -6.17 19.31 -3.38
N PHE A 115 -6.26 19.26 -2.07
CA PHE A 115 -5.13 19.53 -1.16
C PHE A 115 -4.21 18.32 -0.98
N TYR A 116 -4.02 17.53 -2.03
CA TYR A 116 -3.18 16.34 -1.99
C TYR A 116 -1.70 16.69 -1.75
N ILE A 117 -1.28 16.62 -0.52
CA ILE A 117 0.09 16.89 -0.08
C ILE A 117 0.74 15.70 0.63
N LEU A 118 -0.03 14.78 1.12
CA LEU A 118 0.47 13.64 1.88
C LEU A 118 -0.38 12.42 1.68
N GLY A 119 0.29 11.28 1.70
CA GLY A 119 -0.35 9.98 1.55
C GLY A 119 -0.50 9.59 0.09
N GLU A 120 -0.59 8.33 -0.12
CA GLU A 120 -0.80 7.72 -1.41
C GLU A 120 -2.28 7.44 -1.62
N TRP A 121 -2.69 7.25 -2.87
CA TRP A 121 -4.03 6.78 -3.20
C TRP A 121 -4.43 5.56 -2.37
N PHE A 122 -3.46 4.73 -1.98
CA PHE A 122 -3.65 3.52 -1.19
C PHE A 122 -4.24 3.79 0.20
N LEU A 123 -4.03 4.97 0.80
CA LEU A 123 -4.66 5.32 2.07
C LEU A 123 -6.19 5.37 1.94
N GLY A 124 -6.70 6.09 0.95
CA GLY A 124 -8.15 6.13 0.69
C GLY A 124 -8.71 4.75 0.34
N PHE A 125 -7.96 3.98 -0.46
CA PHE A 125 -8.32 2.61 -0.80
C PHE A 125 -8.50 1.73 0.46
N ILE A 126 -7.52 1.73 1.38
CA ILE A 126 -7.58 0.89 2.58
C ILE A 126 -8.68 1.34 3.54
N ILE A 127 -9.01 2.64 3.58
CA ILE A 127 -10.16 3.14 4.34
C ILE A 127 -11.46 2.56 3.79
N ILE A 128 -11.66 2.58 2.46
CA ILE A 128 -12.83 1.97 1.82
C ILE A 128 -12.87 0.46 2.12
N PHE A 129 -11.74 -0.22 2.03
CA PHE A 129 -11.68 -1.64 2.37
C PHE A 129 -12.10 -1.90 3.82
N TYR A 130 -11.65 -1.10 4.78
CA TYR A 130 -12.09 -1.27 6.16
C TYR A 130 -13.58 -1.04 6.34
N ILE A 131 -14.19 -0.13 5.57
CA ILE A 131 -15.65 0.07 5.62
C ILE A 131 -16.39 -1.19 5.17
N ILE A 132 -15.93 -1.85 4.11
CA ILE A 132 -16.61 -3.03 3.55
C ILE A 132 -16.21 -4.35 4.23
N PHE A 133 -15.09 -4.41 4.95
CA PHE A 133 -14.54 -5.64 5.54
C PHE A 133 -15.53 -6.42 6.43
N PRO A 134 -16.28 -5.81 7.37
CA PRO A 134 -17.21 -6.57 8.21
C PRO A 134 -18.28 -7.27 7.39
N PHE A 135 -18.76 -6.64 6.32
CA PHE A 135 -19.71 -7.23 5.38
C PHE A 135 -19.06 -8.39 4.61
N LEU A 136 -17.88 -8.18 4.02
CA LEU A 136 -17.15 -9.23 3.31
C LEU A 136 -16.87 -10.45 4.20
N ARG A 137 -16.41 -10.20 5.43
CA ARG A 137 -16.22 -11.27 6.40
C ARG A 137 -17.50 -12.07 6.64
N TYR A 138 -18.63 -11.38 6.87
CA TYR A 138 -19.91 -12.03 7.13
C TYR A 138 -20.38 -12.91 5.97
N VAL A 139 -20.29 -12.41 4.73
CA VAL A 139 -20.73 -13.19 3.56
C VAL A 139 -19.77 -14.33 3.24
N LEU A 140 -18.48 -14.17 3.43
CA LEU A 140 -17.48 -15.24 3.30
C LEU A 140 -17.69 -16.33 4.36
N ASP A 141 -18.09 -15.97 5.57
CA ASP A 141 -18.36 -16.93 6.60
C ASP A 141 -19.58 -17.82 6.27
N LYS A 142 -20.67 -17.20 5.82
CA LYS A 142 -21.93 -17.90 5.54
C LYS A 142 -22.03 -18.52 4.15
N PHE A 143 -21.47 -17.88 3.13
CA PHE A 143 -21.72 -18.20 1.72
C PHE A 143 -20.41 -18.16 0.91
N GLU A 144 -19.33 -18.76 1.40
CA GLU A 144 -17.98 -18.64 0.82
C GLU A 144 -17.97 -18.88 -0.69
N LYS A 145 -18.44 -20.03 -1.16
CA LYS A 145 -18.40 -20.39 -2.58
C LYS A 145 -19.17 -19.40 -3.45
N LEU A 146 -20.36 -19.00 -3.01
CA LEU A 146 -21.19 -18.02 -3.73
C LEU A 146 -20.50 -16.65 -3.77
N THR A 147 -19.92 -16.24 -2.65
CA THR A 147 -19.18 -14.97 -2.54
C THR A 147 -18.00 -14.95 -3.49
N LEU A 148 -17.22 -16.03 -3.57
CA LEU A 148 -16.08 -16.12 -4.49
C LEU A 148 -16.53 -16.06 -5.96
N ILE A 149 -17.63 -16.74 -6.32
CA ILE A 149 -18.20 -16.67 -7.67
C ILE A 149 -18.62 -15.22 -8.00
N ILE A 150 -19.36 -14.56 -7.09
CA ILE A 150 -19.79 -13.16 -7.26
C ILE A 150 -18.59 -12.24 -7.43
N ILE A 151 -17.56 -12.37 -6.63
CA ILE A 151 -16.34 -11.55 -6.72
C ILE A 151 -15.65 -11.75 -8.07
N CYS A 152 -15.53 -13.00 -8.54
CA CYS A 152 -14.97 -13.28 -9.87
C CYS A 152 -15.82 -12.66 -10.99
N LEU A 153 -17.14 -12.75 -10.91
CA LEU A 153 -18.03 -12.14 -11.89
C LEU A 153 -17.93 -10.60 -11.87
N VAL A 154 -17.97 -9.99 -10.69
CA VAL A 154 -17.80 -8.54 -10.52
C VAL A 154 -16.46 -8.09 -11.07
N TYR A 155 -15.39 -8.81 -10.79
CA TYR A 155 -14.05 -8.52 -11.31
C TYR A 155 -14.03 -8.53 -12.85
N ILE A 156 -14.56 -9.59 -13.47
CA ILE A 156 -14.59 -9.73 -14.94
C ILE A 156 -15.47 -8.62 -15.57
N ILE A 157 -16.68 -8.42 -15.04
CA ILE A 157 -17.59 -7.38 -15.54
C ILE A 157 -16.93 -6.01 -15.42
N THR A 158 -16.33 -5.70 -14.26
CA THR A 158 -15.66 -4.41 -14.06
C THR A 158 -14.51 -4.23 -15.05
N LEU A 159 -13.68 -5.24 -15.29
CA LEU A 159 -12.60 -5.16 -16.28
C LEU A 159 -13.09 -4.89 -17.71
N LEU A 160 -14.22 -5.50 -18.09
CA LEU A 160 -14.77 -5.36 -19.44
C LEU A 160 -15.53 -4.05 -19.65
N THR A 161 -16.09 -3.46 -18.59
CA THR A 161 -16.94 -2.26 -18.65
C THR A 161 -16.33 -1.03 -17.99
N TYR A 162 -15.04 -1.08 -17.64
CA TYR A 162 -14.39 -0.01 -16.89
C TYR A 162 -14.37 1.30 -17.68
N ASN A 163 -14.99 2.34 -17.13
CA ASN A 163 -15.06 3.67 -17.73
C ASN A 163 -15.08 4.78 -16.65
N LEU A 164 -14.27 4.62 -15.61
CA LEU A 164 -14.13 5.63 -14.56
C LEU A 164 -12.88 6.48 -14.81
N GLN A 165 -12.86 7.71 -14.30
CA GLN A 165 -11.64 8.54 -14.31
C GLN A 165 -10.54 7.96 -13.41
N LEU A 166 -10.92 7.25 -12.35
CA LEU A 166 -9.98 6.55 -11.47
C LEU A 166 -9.20 5.50 -12.25
N ASP A 167 -7.89 5.45 -12.08
CA ASP A 167 -7.06 4.40 -12.66
C ASP A 167 -7.57 3.00 -12.27
N VAL A 168 -7.63 2.10 -13.22
CA VAL A 168 -8.14 0.74 -13.04
C VAL A 168 -7.41 -0.02 -11.92
N SER A 169 -6.11 0.23 -11.74
CA SER A 169 -5.30 -0.39 -10.69
C SER A 169 -5.66 0.07 -9.28
N LYS A 170 -6.36 1.18 -9.14
CA LYS A 170 -6.84 1.75 -7.86
C LYS A 170 -8.28 1.37 -7.55
N CYS A 171 -9.02 0.79 -8.51
CA CYS A 171 -10.41 0.41 -8.31
C CYS A 171 -10.54 -0.75 -7.32
N ILE A 172 -11.35 -0.55 -6.27
CA ILE A 172 -11.52 -1.57 -5.22
C ILE A 172 -12.11 -2.88 -5.76
N LEU A 173 -13.01 -2.83 -6.73
CA LEU A 173 -13.62 -4.02 -7.33
C LEU A 173 -12.60 -4.86 -8.11
N ILE A 174 -11.61 -4.21 -8.72
CA ILE A 174 -10.51 -4.88 -9.43
C ILE A 174 -9.49 -5.48 -8.46
N ARG A 175 -9.31 -4.87 -7.29
CA ARG A 175 -8.34 -5.33 -6.28
C ARG A 175 -8.95 -6.27 -5.22
N LEU A 176 -10.26 -6.48 -5.29
CA LEU A 176 -11.00 -7.31 -4.34
C LEU A 176 -10.53 -8.79 -4.31
N PRO A 177 -10.17 -9.45 -5.45
CA PRO A 177 -9.67 -10.82 -5.43
C PRO A 177 -8.43 -11.02 -4.55
N GLU A 178 -7.49 -10.07 -4.53
CA GLU A 178 -6.28 -10.15 -3.72
C GLU A 178 -6.60 -10.06 -2.22
N LEU A 179 -7.47 -9.12 -1.85
CA LEU A 179 -7.95 -8.95 -0.48
C LEU A 179 -8.65 -10.21 0.02
N VAL A 180 -9.57 -10.73 -0.79
CA VAL A 180 -10.38 -11.91 -0.44
C VAL A 180 -9.55 -13.17 -0.44
N PHE A 181 -8.57 -13.30 -1.35
CA PHE A 181 -7.60 -14.39 -1.30
C PHE A 181 -6.88 -14.43 0.07
N GLY A 182 -6.41 -13.26 0.55
CA GLY A 182 -5.80 -13.14 1.87
C GLY A 182 -6.75 -13.54 3.01
N MET A 183 -8.02 -13.13 2.92
CA MET A 183 -9.04 -13.49 3.91
C MET A 183 -9.28 -15.02 3.93
N CYS A 184 -9.46 -15.63 2.76
CA CYS A 184 -9.67 -17.08 2.63
C CYS A 184 -8.43 -17.88 3.03
N PHE A 185 -7.23 -17.36 2.76
CA PHE A 185 -5.97 -18.00 3.15
C PHE A 185 -5.91 -18.26 4.66
N ILE A 186 -6.31 -17.29 5.47
CA ILE A 186 -6.35 -17.44 6.93
C ILE A 186 -7.59 -18.21 7.39
N LYS A 187 -8.78 -17.87 6.86
CA LYS A 187 -10.03 -18.53 7.24
C LYS A 187 -9.96 -20.05 7.08
N ASN A 188 -9.37 -20.52 5.98
CA ASN A 188 -9.29 -21.94 5.64
C ASN A 188 -7.97 -22.59 6.10
N GLU A 189 -7.18 -21.91 6.94
CA GLU A 189 -5.89 -22.39 7.46
C GLU A 189 -4.98 -22.97 6.36
N MET A 190 -4.92 -22.28 5.20
CA MET A 190 -4.22 -22.80 4.02
C MET A 190 -2.73 -22.97 4.31
N LYS A 191 -2.22 -24.18 4.06
CA LYS A 191 -0.79 -24.51 4.18
C LYS A 191 -0.14 -24.53 2.81
N VAL A 192 0.98 -23.84 2.68
CA VAL A 192 1.76 -23.86 1.44
C VAL A 192 2.64 -25.11 1.40
N SER A 193 2.27 -26.06 0.53
CA SER A 193 3.06 -27.25 0.24
C SER A 193 4.22 -26.93 -0.71
N LYS A 194 5.22 -27.84 -0.78
CA LYS A 194 6.32 -27.73 -1.76
C LYS A 194 5.80 -27.71 -3.20
N LEU A 195 4.77 -28.49 -3.51
CA LEU A 195 4.19 -28.52 -4.85
C LEU A 195 3.52 -27.20 -5.21
N LEU A 196 2.76 -26.60 -4.28
CA LEU A 196 2.13 -25.30 -4.47
C LEU A 196 3.18 -24.19 -4.64
N PHE A 197 4.27 -24.23 -3.88
CA PHE A 197 5.41 -23.32 -4.05
C PHE A 197 6.05 -23.45 -5.43
N ILE A 198 6.34 -24.68 -5.89
CA ILE A 198 6.91 -24.91 -7.24
C ILE A 198 5.95 -24.36 -8.32
N GLY A 199 4.65 -24.63 -8.20
CA GLY A 199 3.66 -24.09 -9.12
C GLY A 199 3.61 -22.57 -9.14
N ALA A 200 3.64 -21.93 -7.97
CA ALA A 200 3.71 -20.49 -7.85
C ALA A 200 5.00 -19.92 -8.49
N LEU A 201 6.13 -20.54 -8.22
CA LEU A 201 7.42 -20.12 -8.80
C LEU A 201 7.44 -20.27 -10.31
N LEU A 202 6.86 -21.35 -10.85
CA LEU A 202 6.70 -21.53 -12.29
C LEU A 202 5.86 -20.41 -12.91
N VAL A 203 4.76 -20.01 -12.29
CA VAL A 203 3.93 -18.88 -12.76
C VAL A 203 4.77 -17.60 -12.85
N LEU A 204 5.57 -17.29 -11.82
CA LEU A 204 6.45 -16.11 -11.82
C LEU A 204 7.48 -16.16 -12.93
N ILE A 205 8.16 -17.31 -13.11
CA ILE A 205 9.21 -17.49 -14.12
C ILE A 205 8.62 -17.43 -15.54
N VAL A 206 7.50 -18.12 -15.78
CA VAL A 206 6.81 -18.13 -17.07
C VAL A 206 6.37 -16.73 -17.45
N ASN A 207 5.77 -15.98 -16.51
CA ASN A 207 5.37 -14.60 -16.79
C ASN A 207 6.56 -13.66 -17.08
N ALA A 208 7.66 -13.84 -16.36
CA ALA A 208 8.88 -13.07 -16.60
C ALA A 208 9.51 -13.38 -17.96
N TYR A 209 9.50 -14.65 -18.38
CA TYR A 209 10.14 -15.10 -19.63
C TYR A 209 9.28 -14.79 -20.86
N PHE A 210 8.02 -15.20 -20.88
CA PHE A 210 7.13 -15.04 -22.04
C PHE A 210 6.52 -13.65 -22.18
N LYS A 211 6.52 -12.83 -21.11
CA LYS A 211 5.99 -11.47 -21.08
C LYS A 211 4.63 -11.36 -21.78
N PRO A 212 3.62 -12.14 -21.35
CA PRO A 212 2.32 -12.16 -22.00
C PRO A 212 1.68 -10.77 -22.02
N ASN A 213 1.04 -10.41 -23.12
CA ASN A 213 0.35 -9.13 -23.26
C ASN A 213 -1.09 -9.23 -22.73
N PHE A 214 -1.23 -9.45 -21.41
CA PHE A 214 -2.53 -9.40 -20.73
C PHE A 214 -2.78 -8.03 -20.12
N TYR A 215 -4.03 -7.74 -19.79
CA TYR A 215 -4.34 -6.56 -18.97
C TYR A 215 -3.48 -6.53 -17.71
N ALA A 216 -2.84 -5.39 -17.44
CA ALA A 216 -1.92 -5.21 -16.32
C ALA A 216 -2.55 -5.59 -14.97
N SER A 217 -3.85 -5.30 -14.79
CA SER A 217 -4.58 -5.67 -13.57
C SER A 217 -4.69 -7.19 -13.38
N ILE A 218 -4.90 -7.95 -14.47
CA ILE A 218 -4.96 -9.42 -14.42
C ILE A 218 -3.59 -9.97 -14.02
N GLN A 219 -2.53 -9.48 -14.69
CA GLN A 219 -1.16 -9.91 -14.37
C GLN A 219 -0.82 -9.61 -12.91
N THR A 220 -1.13 -8.40 -12.44
CA THR A 220 -0.87 -8.00 -11.06
C THR A 220 -1.55 -8.93 -10.05
N THR A 221 -2.81 -9.32 -10.29
CA THR A 221 -3.56 -10.19 -9.39
C THR A 221 -2.91 -11.58 -9.27
N TYR A 222 -2.70 -12.30 -10.37
CA TYR A 222 -2.16 -13.66 -10.27
C TYR A 222 -0.67 -13.71 -9.92
N ILE A 223 0.14 -12.73 -10.36
CA ILE A 223 1.54 -12.61 -9.97
C ILE A 223 1.66 -12.26 -8.48
N GLY A 224 0.81 -11.35 -7.98
CA GLY A 224 0.77 -11.01 -6.55
C GLY A 224 0.46 -12.22 -5.68
N ILE A 225 -0.55 -13.02 -6.07
CA ILE A 225 -0.91 -14.26 -5.37
C ILE A 225 0.25 -15.28 -5.43
N ALA A 226 0.85 -15.48 -6.60
CA ALA A 226 1.98 -16.40 -6.75
C ALA A 226 3.20 -15.95 -5.94
N ALA A 227 3.50 -14.66 -5.94
CA ALA A 227 4.58 -14.09 -5.12
C ALA A 227 4.30 -14.25 -3.63
N PHE A 228 3.08 -14.00 -3.17
CA PHE A 228 2.69 -14.20 -1.77
C PHE A 228 2.88 -15.68 -1.35
N ILE A 229 2.38 -16.64 -2.14
CA ILE A 229 2.55 -18.08 -1.88
C ILE A 229 4.04 -18.44 -1.79
N SER A 230 4.85 -17.91 -2.72
CA SER A 230 6.29 -18.15 -2.74
C SER A 230 6.97 -17.59 -1.50
N LEU A 231 6.64 -16.37 -1.10
CA LEU A 231 7.20 -15.72 0.10
C LEU A 231 6.79 -16.45 1.39
N VAL A 232 5.54 -16.91 1.49
CA VAL A 232 5.06 -17.72 2.64
C VAL A 232 5.83 -19.03 2.76
N TYR A 233 6.15 -19.68 1.63
CA TYR A 233 6.97 -20.90 1.69
C TYR A 233 8.41 -20.60 2.10
N LEU A 234 9.00 -19.56 1.49
CA LEU A 234 10.39 -19.15 1.76
C LEU A 234 10.58 -18.63 3.18
N SER A 235 9.56 -18.01 3.80
CA SER A 235 9.66 -17.49 5.16
C SER A 235 10.09 -18.54 6.19
N LYS A 236 9.77 -19.83 5.95
CA LYS A 236 10.18 -20.94 6.80
C LYS A 236 11.70 -21.12 6.93
N PHE A 237 12.46 -20.63 5.95
CA PHE A 237 13.92 -20.69 5.95
C PHE A 237 14.58 -19.49 6.62
N PHE A 238 13.80 -18.46 6.94
CA PHE A 238 14.26 -17.22 7.56
C PHE A 238 13.81 -17.08 9.04
N GLU A 239 13.44 -18.19 9.68
CA GLU A 239 13.03 -18.22 11.09
C GLU A 239 14.24 -18.11 12.02
N CYS A 240 14.99 -17.00 11.95
CA CYS A 240 16.05 -16.68 12.89
C CYS A 240 15.74 -15.40 13.67
N ASN A 241 16.27 -15.29 14.89
CA ASN A 241 16.04 -14.15 15.77
C ASN A 241 16.42 -12.80 15.14
N PHE A 242 17.46 -12.78 14.32
CA PHE A 242 17.89 -11.57 13.61
C PHE A 242 16.82 -11.09 12.64
N MET A 243 16.33 -11.97 11.75
CA MET A 243 15.29 -11.64 10.78
C MET A 243 13.97 -11.26 11.45
N TYR A 244 13.61 -11.98 12.51
CA TYR A 244 12.42 -11.63 13.30
C TYR A 244 12.51 -10.22 13.87
N ASN A 245 13.63 -9.86 14.48
CA ASN A 245 13.84 -8.52 15.05
C ASN A 245 13.87 -7.44 13.97
N LEU A 246 14.51 -7.69 12.83
CA LEU A 246 14.52 -6.78 11.69
C LEU A 246 13.11 -6.53 11.17
N CYS A 247 12.35 -7.58 10.88
CA CYS A 247 10.95 -7.48 10.42
C CYS A 247 10.07 -6.75 11.44
N LYS A 248 10.25 -7.02 12.74
CA LYS A 248 9.52 -6.33 13.81
C LYS A 248 9.82 -4.83 13.84
N GLN A 249 11.06 -4.42 13.65
CA GLN A 249 11.42 -2.99 13.58
C GLN A 249 10.86 -2.32 12.34
N VAL A 250 11.01 -2.92 11.17
CA VAL A 250 10.45 -2.39 9.91
C VAL A 250 8.93 -2.28 10.02
N SER A 251 8.24 -3.32 10.51
CA SER A 251 6.79 -3.33 10.69
C SER A 251 6.30 -2.22 11.63
N LYS A 252 7.07 -1.93 12.70
CA LYS A 252 6.74 -0.88 13.66
C LYS A 252 6.63 0.50 13.01
N TYR A 253 7.47 0.79 12.03
CA TYR A 253 7.54 2.11 11.38
C TYR A 253 6.88 2.12 10.00
N SER A 254 6.40 0.99 9.49
CA SER A 254 5.92 0.83 8.11
C SER A 254 4.83 1.84 7.73
N TYR A 255 3.87 2.10 8.63
CA TYR A 255 2.81 3.07 8.35
C TYR A 255 3.32 4.52 8.34
N ALA A 256 4.22 4.87 9.24
CA ALA A 256 4.85 6.19 9.23
C ALA A 256 5.71 6.40 7.97
N ILE A 257 6.51 5.38 7.58
CA ILE A 257 7.26 5.37 6.33
C ILE A 257 6.32 5.58 5.13
N PHE A 258 5.23 4.80 5.08
CA PHE A 258 4.22 4.91 4.03
C PHE A 258 3.66 6.32 3.90
N LEU A 259 3.39 7.01 5.00
CA LEU A 259 2.82 8.35 4.96
C LEU A 259 3.79 9.41 4.40
N VAL A 260 5.09 9.31 4.69
CA VAL A 260 6.03 10.41 4.41
C VAL A 260 6.96 10.16 3.22
N HIS A 261 7.14 8.90 2.77
CA HIS A 261 8.18 8.56 1.79
C HIS A 261 8.02 9.30 0.46
N HIS A 262 6.81 9.37 -0.08
CA HIS A 262 6.56 10.02 -1.38
C HIS A 262 6.96 11.49 -1.36
N VAL A 263 6.48 12.24 -0.38
CA VAL A 263 6.78 13.68 -0.25
C VAL A 263 8.28 13.93 -0.06
N ILE A 264 8.94 13.14 0.79
CA ILE A 264 10.37 13.28 1.05
C ILE A 264 11.18 12.97 -0.20
N ILE A 265 10.87 11.87 -0.90
CA ILE A 265 11.55 11.50 -2.15
C ILE A 265 11.39 12.61 -3.18
N THR A 266 10.16 13.04 -3.44
CA THR A 266 9.87 14.09 -4.45
C THR A 266 10.60 15.39 -4.11
N TYR A 267 10.56 15.81 -2.84
CA TYR A 267 11.22 17.04 -2.41
C TYR A 267 12.74 16.97 -2.54
N ILE A 268 13.37 15.86 -2.13
CA ILE A 268 14.81 15.71 -2.26
C ILE A 268 15.22 15.62 -3.72
N GLN A 269 14.53 14.81 -4.53
CA GLN A 269 14.83 14.65 -5.96
C GLN A 269 14.67 15.98 -6.75
N SER A 270 13.73 16.83 -6.38
CA SER A 270 13.55 18.14 -7.05
C SER A 270 14.74 19.09 -6.90
N GLY A 271 15.66 18.83 -5.97
CA GLY A 271 16.90 19.61 -5.81
C GLY A 271 18.06 19.17 -6.71
N PHE A 272 17.88 18.13 -7.54
CA PHE A 272 18.94 17.56 -8.38
C PHE A 272 18.50 17.50 -9.86
N ASP A 273 19.45 17.66 -10.75
CA ASP A 273 19.24 17.33 -12.17
C ASP A 273 19.36 15.81 -12.34
N LEU A 274 18.20 15.13 -12.37
CA LEU A 274 18.15 13.68 -12.48
C LEU A 274 18.62 13.15 -13.84
N MET A 275 18.71 14.02 -14.87
CA MET A 275 19.22 13.64 -16.19
C MET A 275 20.75 13.50 -16.17
N GLU A 276 21.43 14.37 -15.43
CA GLU A 276 22.88 14.45 -15.38
C GLU A 276 23.52 13.69 -14.22
N ILE A 277 22.72 13.26 -13.23
CA ILE A 277 23.21 12.57 -12.03
C ILE A 277 23.98 11.29 -12.39
N SER A 278 25.18 11.12 -11.83
CA SER A 278 25.96 9.88 -11.99
C SER A 278 25.34 8.71 -11.19
N ASP A 279 25.70 7.47 -11.54
CA ASP A 279 25.19 6.28 -10.85
C ASP A 279 25.57 6.28 -9.36
N PHE A 280 26.76 6.75 -9.03
CA PHE A 280 27.22 6.86 -7.64
C PHE A 280 26.40 7.90 -6.86
N GLU A 281 26.19 9.09 -7.41
CA GLU A 281 25.37 10.13 -6.81
C GLU A 281 23.91 9.68 -6.65
N ASN A 282 23.38 8.95 -7.62
CA ASN A 282 22.05 8.37 -7.59
C ASN A 282 21.90 7.35 -6.44
N ILE A 283 22.90 6.48 -6.22
CA ILE A 283 22.91 5.57 -5.07
C ILE A 283 22.97 6.36 -3.74
N LEU A 284 23.84 7.38 -3.66
CA LEU A 284 23.91 8.24 -2.47
C LEU A 284 22.60 8.95 -2.20
N LEU A 285 21.96 9.46 -3.24
CA LEU A 285 20.66 10.13 -3.15
C LEU A 285 19.58 9.16 -2.64
N PHE A 286 19.55 7.94 -3.17
CA PHE A 286 18.65 6.87 -2.70
C PHE A 286 18.86 6.55 -1.21
N VAL A 287 20.10 6.35 -0.79
CA VAL A 287 20.45 6.08 0.61
C VAL A 287 20.06 7.27 1.49
N GLY A 288 20.35 8.49 1.05
CA GLY A 288 19.97 9.73 1.74
C GLY A 288 18.46 9.87 1.91
N CYS A 289 17.67 9.63 0.85
CA CYS A 289 16.22 9.61 0.93
C CYS A 289 15.73 8.62 2.00
N ASN A 290 16.23 7.38 1.98
CA ASN A 290 15.83 6.36 2.95
C ASN A 290 16.21 6.74 4.39
N PHE A 291 17.37 7.35 4.59
CA PHE A 291 17.79 7.84 5.90
C PHE A 291 16.82 8.92 6.43
N VAL A 292 16.51 9.93 5.60
CA VAL A 292 15.59 11.00 5.97
C VAL A 292 14.19 10.46 6.25
N ILE A 293 13.69 9.55 5.42
CA ILE A 293 12.40 8.87 5.63
C ILE A 293 12.37 8.16 6.99
N MET A 294 13.41 7.42 7.35
CA MET A 294 13.49 6.72 8.64
C MET A 294 13.49 7.67 9.83
N VAL A 295 14.23 8.78 9.76
CA VAL A 295 14.24 9.80 10.83
C VAL A 295 12.85 10.39 11.04
N PHE A 296 12.17 10.79 9.95
CA PHE A 296 10.81 11.31 10.02
C PHE A 296 9.81 10.26 10.51
N ALA A 297 9.92 9.02 10.07
CA ALA A 297 9.04 7.93 10.51
C ALA A 297 9.18 7.64 12.00
N ILE A 298 10.40 7.67 12.54
CA ILE A 298 10.65 7.50 13.98
C ILE A 298 10.03 8.65 14.77
N TYR A 299 10.24 9.90 14.30
CA TYR A 299 9.65 11.08 14.93
C TYR A 299 8.13 11.02 14.94
N LEU A 300 7.54 10.75 13.78
CA LEU A 300 6.09 10.66 13.61
C LEU A 300 5.47 9.56 14.49
N ASN A 301 6.11 8.39 14.57
CA ASN A 301 5.65 7.30 15.43
C ASN A 301 5.70 7.69 16.92
N LYS A 302 6.75 8.37 17.37
CA LYS A 302 6.84 8.86 18.75
C LYS A 302 5.76 9.90 19.05
N SER A 303 5.52 10.82 18.12
CA SER A 303 4.48 11.86 18.25
C SER A 303 3.08 11.26 18.33
N ASP A 304 2.77 10.29 17.47
CA ASP A 304 1.50 9.55 17.50
C ASP A 304 1.28 8.82 18.83
N GLN A 305 2.31 8.13 19.33
CA GLN A 305 2.25 7.47 20.63
C GLN A 305 2.03 8.47 21.78
N PHE A 306 2.70 9.62 21.76
CA PHE A 306 2.51 10.66 22.76
C PHE A 306 1.07 11.20 22.76
N VAL A 307 0.50 11.46 21.60
CA VAL A 307 -0.89 11.92 21.45
C VAL A 307 -1.87 10.86 21.95
N LYS A 308 -1.69 9.60 21.54
CA LYS A 308 -2.53 8.48 21.98
C LYS A 308 -2.47 8.29 23.50
N ASN A 309 -1.31 8.41 24.09
CA ASN A 309 -1.13 8.32 25.54
C ASN A 309 -1.86 9.44 26.28
N LYS A 310 -1.73 10.68 25.82
CA LYS A 310 -2.42 11.84 26.44
C LYS A 310 -3.94 11.77 26.31
N LEU A 311 -4.45 11.21 25.22
CA LEU A 311 -5.87 11.03 25.01
C LEU A 311 -6.45 9.82 25.77
N GLY A 312 -5.66 9.13 26.60
CA GLY A 312 -6.09 7.94 27.34
C GLY A 312 -6.37 6.72 26.45
N TYR A 313 -5.92 6.76 25.20
CA TYR A 313 -6.07 5.69 24.20
C TYR A 313 -4.92 4.69 24.21
N ILE A 314 -4.24 4.49 25.35
CA ILE A 314 -3.40 3.31 25.46
C ILE A 314 -4.36 2.12 25.42
N CYS A 315 -4.49 1.51 24.26
CA CYS A 315 -4.90 0.13 24.21
C CYS A 315 -3.88 -0.60 25.11
N LYS A 316 -4.31 -1.06 26.27
CA LYS A 316 -3.64 -2.12 26.98
C LYS A 316 -3.62 -3.30 26.01
N THR A 317 -2.62 -3.37 25.15
CA THR A 317 -2.16 -4.58 24.52
C THR A 317 -1.41 -5.32 25.61
N ASN A 318 -2.18 -5.86 26.57
CA ASN A 318 -1.67 -6.88 27.44
C ASN A 318 -1.73 -8.17 26.67
N ASN A 319 -0.55 -8.71 26.47
CA ASN A 319 -0.13 -10.10 26.26
C ASN A 319 -0.72 -10.83 25.08
#